data_f3d01d02df6a0563b344bd9178220641
#
_entry.id   f3d01d02df6a0563b344bd9178220641
#
_cell.length_a   1.000
_cell.length_b   1.000
_cell.length_c   1.000
_cell.angle_alpha   90.00
_cell.angle_beta   90.00
_cell.angle_gamma   90.00
#
_symmetry.space_group_name_H-M   'P 1'
#
loop_
_entity.id
_entity.type
_entity.pdbx_description
1 polymer ?
#
loop_
_entity_poly.entity_id
_entity_poly.type
_entity_poly.pdbx_seq_one_letter_code
_entity_poly.pdbx_strand_id
1 'polypeptide(L)'
;MPGMPEQLPQSAMPLLEIDVLRTFVSIAESGSFTRAAGQIFRTTSAVSMQIKRLETMLGCALFIREARRITLTNEGERLLGYARRLLKLNEEAVSAFVTPQLNGQVRFGTPADIGTHILPGLLSLFARTHPGIEVNVSVGRSVDMIQRIDSGELDVALISVGNLGQDDSRGEVIHSEQLVWAGRAGGVAVERDPLPLALSTPECAWRRQALDALDRAGRSYRVAYSSEQCAGQEAAMIADLAVAPYPLSLVKPPLKRMDEGENLPSLGVYRIKLLCAPGCSEPVQVLARHVVAAFAAYH
;
A
#
# COMPACT_ATOMS: atom_id res chain seq x y z
N MET A 1 -10.94 51.49 27.68
CA MET A 1 -11.62 50.32 27.10
C MET A 1 -10.91 50.00 25.79
N PRO A 2 -10.10 48.96 25.68
CA PRO A 2 -9.52 48.55 24.41
C PRO A 2 -10.55 47.74 23.61
N GLY A 3 -10.68 48.08 22.33
CA GLY A 3 -11.64 47.49 21.41
C GLY A 3 -11.42 45.99 21.20
N MET A 4 -12.50 45.25 21.22
CA MET A 4 -12.57 43.87 20.80
C MET A 4 -12.14 43.75 19.32
N PRO A 5 -11.36 42.72 18.94
CA PRO A 5 -11.07 42.51 17.53
C PRO A 5 -12.36 42.14 16.81
N GLU A 6 -12.62 42.86 15.75
CA GLU A 6 -13.74 42.65 14.80
C GLU A 6 -13.67 41.25 14.23
N GLN A 7 -14.61 40.39 14.58
CA GLN A 7 -14.78 39.05 13.99
C GLN A 7 -15.14 39.23 12.52
N LEU A 8 -14.24 38.90 11.61
CA LEU A 8 -14.53 38.81 10.18
C LEU A 8 -15.74 37.91 9.94
N PRO A 9 -16.69 38.30 9.10
CA PRO A 9 -17.90 37.53 8.84
C PRO A 9 -17.52 36.19 8.20
N GLN A 10 -18.10 35.09 8.69
CA GLN A 10 -17.89 33.70 8.21
C GLN A 10 -18.22 33.49 6.72
N SER A 11 -18.81 34.45 6.03
CA SER A 11 -19.14 34.42 4.60
C SER A 11 -17.98 34.80 3.64
N ALA A 12 -16.78 35.10 4.17
CA ALA A 12 -15.65 35.58 3.36
C ALA A 12 -14.58 34.51 3.03
N MET A 13 -14.70 33.31 3.57
CA MET A 13 -13.72 32.25 3.21
C MET A 13 -14.06 31.61 1.87
N PRO A 14 -13.10 31.55 0.92
CA PRO A 14 -13.34 30.89 -0.37
C PRO A 14 -13.59 29.40 -0.19
N LEU A 15 -14.53 28.85 -0.98
CA LEU A 15 -14.84 27.42 -1.00
C LEU A 15 -13.97 26.69 -2.02
N LEU A 16 -13.41 25.56 -1.61
CA LEU A 16 -12.67 24.66 -2.50
C LEU A 16 -13.65 23.72 -3.23
N GLU A 17 -13.66 23.77 -4.54
CA GLU A 17 -14.48 22.90 -5.37
C GLU A 17 -13.83 21.51 -5.50
N ILE A 18 -14.59 20.45 -5.26
CA ILE A 18 -14.12 19.05 -5.31
C ILE A 18 -13.54 18.70 -6.67
N ASP A 19 -14.16 19.15 -7.77
CA ASP A 19 -13.68 18.92 -9.13
C ASP A 19 -12.32 19.59 -9.42
N VAL A 20 -12.08 20.77 -8.83
CA VAL A 20 -10.81 21.48 -8.93
C VAL A 20 -9.73 20.76 -8.10
N LEU A 21 -10.07 20.25 -6.92
CA LEU A 21 -9.16 19.43 -6.11
C LEU A 21 -8.78 18.12 -6.80
N ARG A 22 -9.73 17.46 -7.49
CA ARG A 22 -9.46 16.26 -8.31
C ARG A 22 -8.48 16.57 -9.43
N THR A 23 -8.68 17.69 -10.13
CA THR A 23 -7.77 18.18 -11.16
C THR A 23 -6.37 18.45 -10.61
N PHE A 24 -6.27 19.11 -9.46
CA PHE A 24 -5.00 19.40 -8.79
C PHE A 24 -4.24 18.13 -8.42
N VAL A 25 -4.91 17.15 -7.78
CA VAL A 25 -4.31 15.86 -7.39
C VAL A 25 -3.84 15.08 -8.62
N SER A 26 -4.66 15.00 -9.69
CA SER A 26 -4.27 14.33 -10.94
C SER A 26 -3.01 14.93 -11.58
N ILE A 27 -2.82 16.25 -11.53
CA ILE A 27 -1.60 16.90 -12.03
C ILE A 27 -0.42 16.56 -11.13
N ALA A 28 -0.59 16.61 -9.81
CA ALA A 28 0.47 16.31 -8.83
C ALA A 28 0.98 14.86 -9.01
N GLU A 29 0.10 13.91 -9.22
CA GLU A 29 0.44 12.48 -9.39
C GLU A 29 1.01 12.17 -10.78
N SER A 30 0.45 12.76 -11.83
CA SER A 30 0.96 12.50 -13.19
C SER A 30 2.20 13.31 -13.56
N GLY A 31 2.51 14.40 -12.85
CA GLY A 31 3.58 15.34 -13.17
C GLY A 31 3.38 16.06 -14.52
N SER A 32 2.14 16.10 -15.06
CA SER A 32 1.86 16.64 -16.39
C SER A 32 0.43 17.14 -16.54
N PHE A 33 0.25 18.39 -16.93
CA PHE A 33 -1.08 18.94 -17.24
C PHE A 33 -1.79 18.20 -18.37
N THR A 34 -1.06 17.76 -19.37
CA THR A 34 -1.64 17.02 -20.53
C THR A 34 -2.10 15.63 -20.13
N ARG A 35 -1.31 14.91 -19.34
CA ARG A 35 -1.70 13.58 -18.84
C ARG A 35 -2.89 13.67 -17.88
N ALA A 36 -2.86 14.61 -16.94
CA ALA A 36 -3.98 14.86 -16.04
C ALA A 36 -5.27 15.20 -16.80
N ALA A 37 -5.19 16.07 -17.80
CA ALA A 37 -6.34 16.42 -18.65
C ALA A 37 -6.96 15.18 -19.33
N GLY A 38 -6.15 14.26 -19.84
CA GLY A 38 -6.62 12.98 -20.39
C GLY A 38 -7.30 12.10 -19.36
N GLN A 39 -6.75 12.00 -18.14
CA GLN A 39 -7.31 11.18 -17.04
C GLN A 39 -8.69 11.67 -16.57
N ILE A 40 -8.91 13.00 -16.58
CA ILE A 40 -10.17 13.59 -16.11
C ILE A 40 -11.12 14.01 -17.28
N PHE A 41 -10.82 13.56 -18.52
CA PHE A 41 -11.62 13.84 -19.72
C PHE A 41 -11.87 15.34 -19.97
N ARG A 42 -10.82 16.18 -19.77
CA ARG A 42 -10.85 17.62 -20.01
C ARG A 42 -9.75 18.06 -20.97
N THR A 43 -9.85 19.28 -21.48
CA THR A 43 -8.77 19.89 -22.29
C THR A 43 -7.67 20.43 -21.40
N THR A 44 -6.42 20.42 -21.87
CA THR A 44 -5.26 20.98 -21.15
C THR A 44 -5.44 22.47 -20.80
N SER A 45 -6.11 23.22 -21.67
CA SER A 45 -6.42 24.64 -21.43
C SER A 45 -7.41 24.83 -20.27
N ALA A 46 -8.46 23.98 -20.19
CA ALA A 46 -9.44 24.00 -19.11
C ALA A 46 -8.78 23.66 -17.76
N VAL A 47 -7.96 22.63 -17.74
CA VAL A 47 -7.18 22.20 -16.57
C VAL A 47 -6.24 23.32 -16.09
N SER A 48 -5.50 23.95 -17.02
CA SER A 48 -4.59 25.06 -16.68
C SER A 48 -5.36 26.27 -16.12
N MET A 49 -6.55 26.56 -16.66
CA MET A 49 -7.38 27.67 -16.17
C MET A 49 -7.97 27.36 -14.78
N GLN A 50 -8.38 26.13 -14.50
CA GLN A 50 -8.85 25.72 -13.18
C GLN A 50 -7.76 25.90 -12.13
N ILE A 51 -6.54 25.43 -12.40
CA ILE A 51 -5.42 25.57 -11.47
C ILE A 51 -5.06 27.04 -11.26
N LYS A 52 -5.01 27.84 -12.33
CA LYS A 52 -4.75 29.27 -12.19
C LYS A 52 -5.79 29.99 -11.31
N ARG A 53 -7.07 29.63 -11.42
CA ARG A 53 -8.12 30.16 -10.53
C ARG A 53 -7.90 29.73 -9.08
N LEU A 54 -7.53 28.46 -8.86
CA LEU A 54 -7.23 27.93 -7.53
C LEU A 54 -6.03 28.67 -6.90
N GLU A 55 -4.95 28.86 -7.64
CA GLU A 55 -3.76 29.60 -7.21
C GLU A 55 -4.10 31.07 -6.90
N THR A 56 -4.91 31.71 -7.74
CA THR A 56 -5.37 33.09 -7.50
C THR A 56 -6.23 33.18 -6.24
N MET A 57 -7.13 32.22 -6.03
CA MET A 57 -8.01 32.17 -4.85
C MET A 57 -7.22 31.94 -3.55
N LEU A 58 -6.18 31.14 -3.59
CA LEU A 58 -5.31 30.84 -2.44
C LEU A 58 -4.20 31.86 -2.25
N GLY A 59 -3.96 32.73 -3.23
CA GLY A 59 -2.91 33.74 -3.19
C GLY A 59 -1.48 33.20 -3.29
N CYS A 60 -1.31 31.96 -3.74
CA CYS A 60 0.00 31.32 -3.83
C CYS A 60 0.09 30.37 -5.04
N ALA A 61 1.30 30.17 -5.56
CA ALA A 61 1.57 29.17 -6.59
C ALA A 61 1.60 27.78 -5.94
N LEU A 62 0.98 26.79 -6.61
CA LEU A 62 0.93 25.41 -6.15
C LEU A 62 1.91 24.52 -6.93
N PHE A 63 2.30 24.93 -8.14
CA PHE A 63 3.21 24.20 -9.00
C PHE A 63 4.42 25.07 -9.43
N ILE A 64 5.58 24.43 -9.47
CA ILE A 64 6.78 24.94 -10.12
C ILE A 64 6.80 24.36 -11.54
N ARG A 65 6.84 25.24 -12.56
CA ARG A 65 6.85 24.84 -13.97
C ARG A 65 8.26 25.02 -14.53
N GLU A 66 8.99 23.93 -14.66
CA GLU A 66 10.27 23.91 -15.35
C GLU A 66 10.10 23.35 -16.77
N ALA A 67 11.05 23.61 -17.68
CA ALA A 67 10.93 23.29 -19.09
C ALA A 67 10.58 21.80 -19.39
N ARG A 68 10.84 20.87 -18.47
CA ARG A 68 10.60 19.43 -18.62
C ARG A 68 9.92 18.75 -17.44
N ARG A 69 9.60 19.48 -16.37
CA ARG A 69 9.06 18.87 -15.14
C ARG A 69 8.11 19.82 -14.44
N ILE A 70 7.05 19.27 -13.89
CA ILE A 70 6.12 19.97 -13.02
C ILE A 70 6.26 19.33 -11.64
N THR A 71 6.59 20.16 -10.65
CA THR A 71 6.72 19.75 -9.25
C THR A 71 5.83 20.64 -8.39
N LEU A 72 5.50 20.18 -7.19
CA LEU A 72 4.74 20.98 -6.23
C LEU A 72 5.63 22.01 -5.55
N THR A 73 5.04 23.13 -5.17
CA THR A 73 5.61 24.05 -4.17
C THR A 73 5.38 23.50 -2.76
N ASN A 74 5.95 24.12 -1.72
CA ASN A 74 5.64 23.75 -0.34
C ASN A 74 4.15 23.94 -0.02
N GLU A 75 3.51 24.99 -0.57
CA GLU A 75 2.08 25.23 -0.48
C GLU A 75 1.28 24.17 -1.23
N GLY A 76 1.77 23.72 -2.40
CA GLY A 76 1.21 22.62 -3.16
C GLY A 76 1.23 21.31 -2.39
N GLU A 77 2.35 20.95 -1.77
CA GLU A 77 2.45 19.76 -0.91
C GLU A 77 1.46 19.82 0.27
N ARG A 78 1.35 20.98 0.90
CA ARG A 78 0.38 21.21 1.96
C ARG A 78 -1.06 21.02 1.48
N LEU A 79 -1.41 21.60 0.33
CA LEU A 79 -2.73 21.45 -0.26
C LEU A 79 -3.00 19.99 -0.67
N LEU A 80 -2.01 19.26 -1.17
CA LEU A 80 -2.16 17.86 -1.59
C LEU A 80 -2.68 16.98 -0.44
N GLY A 81 -2.14 17.17 0.76
CA GLY A 81 -2.62 16.47 1.95
C GLY A 81 -4.08 16.79 2.30
N TYR A 82 -4.50 18.04 2.16
CA TYR A 82 -5.90 18.44 2.37
C TYR A 82 -6.82 17.97 1.23
N ALA A 83 -6.38 18.12 -0.02
CA ALA A 83 -7.14 17.73 -1.20
C ALA A 83 -7.48 16.23 -1.20
N ARG A 84 -6.51 15.39 -0.90
CA ARG A 84 -6.73 13.93 -0.77
C ARG A 84 -7.75 13.60 0.32
N ARG A 85 -7.70 14.28 1.46
CA ARG A 85 -8.68 14.07 2.54
C ARG A 85 -10.09 14.53 2.15
N LEU A 86 -10.22 15.67 1.49
CA LEU A 86 -11.52 16.19 1.04
C LEU A 86 -12.13 15.33 -0.07
N LEU A 87 -11.33 14.88 -1.05
CA LEU A 87 -11.78 13.96 -2.08
C LEU A 87 -12.27 12.65 -1.49
N LYS A 88 -11.54 12.09 -0.53
CA LYS A 88 -11.92 10.88 0.19
C LYS A 88 -13.23 11.06 0.96
N LEU A 89 -13.40 12.19 1.66
CA LEU A 89 -14.63 12.48 2.38
C LEU A 89 -15.83 12.66 1.43
N ASN A 90 -15.61 13.28 0.26
CA ASN A 90 -16.63 13.40 -0.77
C ASN A 90 -17.05 12.03 -1.32
N GLU A 91 -16.08 11.14 -1.59
CA GLU A 91 -16.37 9.75 -2.01
C GLU A 91 -17.16 8.99 -0.96
N GLU A 92 -16.79 9.12 0.31
CA GLU A 92 -17.52 8.54 1.45
C GLU A 92 -18.96 9.05 1.52
N ALA A 93 -19.16 10.37 1.39
CA ALA A 93 -20.47 10.98 1.42
C ALA A 93 -21.37 10.52 0.25
N VAL A 94 -20.82 10.50 -0.97
CA VAL A 94 -21.56 10.03 -2.15
C VAL A 94 -21.89 8.55 -2.03
N SER A 95 -20.97 7.72 -1.58
CA SER A 95 -21.17 6.27 -1.42
C SER A 95 -22.28 5.95 -0.43
N ALA A 96 -22.44 6.74 0.63
CA ALA A 96 -23.50 6.57 1.62
C ALA A 96 -24.92 6.68 1.03
N PHE A 97 -25.08 7.34 -0.13
CA PHE A 97 -26.39 7.56 -0.76
C PHE A 97 -26.57 6.81 -2.08
N VAL A 98 -25.49 6.54 -2.80
CA VAL A 98 -25.54 5.97 -4.16
C VAL A 98 -25.34 4.46 -4.15
N THR A 99 -24.61 3.93 -3.17
CA THR A 99 -24.42 2.49 -3.07
C THR A 99 -25.66 1.85 -2.45
N PRO A 100 -26.32 0.85 -3.11
CA PRO A 100 -27.35 0.06 -2.45
C PRO A 100 -26.80 -0.43 -1.12
N GLN A 101 -27.62 -0.41 -0.04
CA GLN A 101 -27.20 -0.96 1.25
C GLN A 101 -27.01 -2.48 1.12
N LEU A 102 -25.88 -2.86 0.52
CA LEU A 102 -25.45 -4.25 0.49
C LEU A 102 -25.16 -4.65 1.93
N ASN A 103 -25.96 -5.59 2.42
CA ASN A 103 -25.76 -6.20 3.73
C ASN A 103 -25.19 -7.61 3.51
N GLY A 104 -24.30 -8.02 4.38
CA GLY A 104 -23.77 -9.38 4.33
C GLY A 104 -22.51 -9.54 5.18
N GLN A 105 -22.05 -10.77 5.22
CA GLN A 105 -20.81 -11.13 5.91
C GLN A 105 -19.82 -11.67 4.88
N VAL A 106 -18.55 -11.27 4.99
CA VAL A 106 -17.45 -11.74 4.15
C VAL A 106 -16.35 -12.30 5.03
N ARG A 107 -15.97 -13.56 4.81
CA ARG A 107 -14.87 -14.23 5.50
C ARG A 107 -13.61 -14.07 4.66
N PHE A 108 -12.70 -13.23 5.15
CA PHE A 108 -11.50 -12.79 4.44
C PHE A 108 -10.23 -13.37 5.06
N GLY A 109 -9.41 -14.06 4.26
CA GLY A 109 -8.13 -14.63 4.67
C GLY A 109 -6.94 -13.80 4.19
N THR A 110 -5.86 -13.71 5.00
CA THR A 110 -4.64 -12.99 4.59
C THR A 110 -3.40 -13.50 5.30
N PRO A 111 -2.21 -13.48 4.66
CA PRO A 111 -0.94 -13.65 5.34
C PRO A 111 -0.65 -12.55 6.38
N ALA A 112 0.20 -12.85 7.35
CA ALA A 112 0.46 -11.98 8.49
C ALA A 112 1.11 -10.64 8.11
N ASP A 113 2.00 -10.63 7.13
CA ASP A 113 2.66 -9.42 6.60
C ASP A 113 1.63 -8.42 6.05
N ILE A 114 0.72 -8.91 5.18
CA ILE A 114 -0.36 -8.12 4.60
C ILE A 114 -1.36 -7.71 5.68
N GLY A 115 -1.73 -8.64 6.57
CA GLY A 115 -2.67 -8.41 7.65
C GLY A 115 -2.24 -7.30 8.60
N THR A 116 -0.94 -7.19 8.88
CA THR A 116 -0.41 -6.18 9.81
C THR A 116 -0.20 -4.83 9.14
N HIS A 117 0.30 -4.79 7.91
CA HIS A 117 0.80 -3.53 7.32
C HIS A 117 -0.13 -2.89 6.29
N ILE A 118 -0.93 -3.68 5.57
CA ILE A 118 -1.78 -3.21 4.46
C ILE A 118 -3.26 -3.18 4.85
N LEU A 119 -3.73 -4.25 5.49
CA LEU A 119 -5.14 -4.46 5.78
C LEU A 119 -5.81 -3.35 6.61
N PRO A 120 -5.17 -2.73 7.62
CA PRO A 120 -5.82 -1.67 8.41
C PRO A 120 -6.30 -0.50 7.56
N GLY A 121 -5.49 -0.04 6.61
CA GLY A 121 -5.86 1.03 5.69
C GLY A 121 -6.99 0.64 4.73
N LEU A 122 -6.92 -0.57 4.20
CA LEU A 122 -7.90 -1.14 3.29
C LEU A 122 -9.26 -1.28 3.97
N LEU A 123 -9.33 -1.92 5.13
CA LEU A 123 -10.58 -2.15 5.85
C LEU A 123 -11.19 -0.86 6.38
N SER A 124 -10.37 0.10 6.82
CA SER A 124 -10.86 1.40 7.27
C SER A 124 -11.60 2.16 6.18
N LEU A 125 -11.15 2.07 4.93
CA LEU A 125 -11.85 2.66 3.79
C LEU A 125 -13.09 1.86 3.42
N PHE A 126 -12.97 0.54 3.38
CA PHE A 126 -14.08 -0.35 3.04
C PHE A 126 -15.27 -0.21 4.01
N ALA A 127 -15.02 -0.23 5.31
CA ALA A 127 -16.06 -0.09 6.32
C ALA A 127 -16.85 1.23 6.23
N ARG A 128 -16.20 2.31 5.77
CA ARG A 128 -16.88 3.60 5.56
C ARG A 128 -17.73 3.64 4.31
N THR A 129 -17.28 2.97 3.24
CA THR A 129 -18.00 2.96 1.96
C THR A 129 -19.07 1.87 1.90
N HIS A 130 -18.95 0.81 2.71
CA HIS A 130 -19.86 -0.34 2.74
C HIS A 130 -20.18 -0.75 4.18
N PRO A 131 -20.85 0.13 4.96
CA PRO A 131 -21.10 -0.10 6.40
C PRO A 131 -22.01 -1.30 6.69
N GLY A 132 -22.78 -1.77 5.71
CA GLY A 132 -23.64 -2.96 5.85
C GLY A 132 -22.93 -4.29 5.62
N ILE A 133 -21.63 -4.27 5.20
CA ILE A 133 -20.87 -5.48 5.00
C ILE A 133 -19.92 -5.71 6.17
N GLU A 134 -20.15 -6.79 6.91
CA GLU A 134 -19.26 -7.24 7.98
C GLU A 134 -18.12 -8.07 7.40
N VAL A 135 -16.86 -7.68 7.68
CA VAL A 135 -15.68 -8.43 7.23
C VAL A 135 -15.03 -9.14 8.41
N ASN A 136 -15.10 -10.47 8.37
CA ASN A 136 -14.45 -11.33 9.36
C ASN A 136 -13.07 -11.76 8.83
N VAL A 137 -12.00 -11.26 9.48
CA VAL A 137 -10.63 -11.46 9.03
C VAL A 137 -9.96 -12.63 9.74
N SER A 138 -9.35 -13.51 8.97
CA SER A 138 -8.46 -14.58 9.45
C SER A 138 -7.05 -14.37 8.94
N VAL A 139 -6.07 -14.40 9.84
CA VAL A 139 -4.65 -14.28 9.50
C VAL A 139 -3.98 -15.65 9.63
N GLY A 140 -3.19 -16.05 8.62
CA GLY A 140 -2.51 -17.34 8.64
C GLY A 140 -1.59 -17.54 7.43
N ARG A 141 -1.15 -18.79 7.19
CA ARG A 141 -0.27 -19.11 6.06
C ARG A 141 -1.08 -19.20 4.75
N SER A 142 -0.47 -18.82 3.63
CA SER A 142 -1.12 -18.88 2.32
C SER A 142 -1.68 -20.26 1.97
N VAL A 143 -0.97 -21.32 2.34
CA VAL A 143 -1.43 -22.69 2.11
C VAL A 143 -2.72 -22.99 2.88
N ASP A 144 -2.81 -22.57 4.14
CA ASP A 144 -4.02 -22.74 4.96
C ASP A 144 -5.19 -21.92 4.40
N MET A 145 -4.91 -20.70 3.87
CA MET A 145 -5.94 -19.87 3.22
C MET A 145 -6.54 -20.56 2.00
N ILE A 146 -5.71 -21.19 1.18
CA ILE A 146 -6.17 -21.95 0.00
C ILE A 146 -7.08 -23.10 0.43
N GLN A 147 -6.68 -23.89 1.42
CA GLN A 147 -7.49 -25.01 1.94
C GLN A 147 -8.84 -24.52 2.49
N ARG A 148 -8.84 -23.39 3.19
CA ARG A 148 -10.06 -22.79 3.76
C ARG A 148 -10.99 -22.17 2.70
N ILE A 149 -10.46 -21.71 1.57
CA ILE A 149 -11.27 -21.36 0.38
C ILE A 149 -11.92 -22.63 -0.19
N ASP A 150 -11.17 -23.71 -0.31
CA ASP A 150 -11.67 -24.98 -0.90
C ASP A 150 -12.71 -25.66 -0.01
N SER A 151 -12.59 -25.56 1.31
CA SER A 151 -13.59 -26.05 2.26
C SER A 151 -14.80 -25.13 2.42
N GLY A 152 -14.80 -23.94 1.80
CA GLY A 152 -15.87 -22.95 1.95
C GLY A 152 -15.87 -22.23 3.32
N GLU A 153 -14.78 -22.31 4.08
CA GLU A 153 -14.61 -21.53 5.33
C GLU A 153 -14.25 -20.07 5.09
N LEU A 154 -13.64 -19.77 3.95
CA LEU A 154 -13.33 -18.43 3.50
C LEU A 154 -14.02 -18.13 2.17
N ASP A 155 -14.39 -16.87 1.96
CA ASP A 155 -15.00 -16.39 0.73
C ASP A 155 -13.97 -15.77 -0.20
N VAL A 156 -12.95 -15.12 0.37
CA VAL A 156 -11.87 -14.46 -0.37
C VAL A 156 -10.59 -14.50 0.46
N ALA A 157 -9.45 -14.63 -0.20
CA ALA A 157 -8.16 -14.64 0.48
C ALA A 157 -7.07 -13.95 -0.35
N LEU A 158 -6.13 -13.32 0.35
CA LEU A 158 -4.83 -12.96 -0.21
C LEU A 158 -3.83 -14.09 0.05
N ILE A 159 -2.98 -14.36 -0.91
CA ILE A 159 -1.94 -15.37 -0.80
C ILE A 159 -0.61 -14.85 -1.37
N SER A 160 0.48 -15.20 -0.72
CA SER A 160 1.84 -15.00 -1.25
C SER A 160 2.17 -16.13 -2.21
N VAL A 161 2.75 -15.81 -3.37
CA VAL A 161 3.09 -16.79 -4.41
C VAL A 161 4.41 -17.51 -4.10
N GLY A 162 4.48 -18.77 -4.43
CA GLY A 162 5.72 -19.57 -4.42
C GLY A 162 6.02 -20.28 -3.11
N ASN A 163 5.07 -20.42 -2.19
CA ASN A 163 5.25 -21.24 -0.99
C ASN A 163 5.28 -22.74 -1.35
N LEU A 164 6.01 -23.53 -0.56
CA LEU A 164 6.10 -24.97 -0.79
C LEU A 164 4.74 -25.63 -0.65
N GLY A 165 4.38 -26.49 -1.63
CA GLY A 165 3.11 -27.18 -1.66
C GLY A 165 1.90 -26.33 -2.08
N GLN A 166 2.13 -25.10 -2.52
CA GLN A 166 1.09 -24.19 -2.99
C GLN A 166 0.81 -24.38 -4.49
N ASP A 167 -0.47 -24.42 -4.86
CA ASP A 167 -0.89 -24.33 -6.26
C ASP A 167 -0.89 -22.87 -6.72
N ASP A 168 0.15 -22.49 -7.45
CA ASP A 168 0.32 -21.14 -7.98
C ASP A 168 -0.48 -20.88 -9.27
N SER A 169 -1.24 -21.85 -9.79
CA SER A 169 -2.09 -21.64 -10.97
C SER A 169 -3.35 -20.82 -10.67
N ARG A 170 -3.79 -20.80 -9.41
CA ARG A 170 -5.05 -20.19 -8.97
C ARG A 170 -4.88 -18.73 -8.59
N GLY A 171 -5.96 -17.96 -8.74
CA GLY A 171 -6.06 -16.57 -8.33
C GLY A 171 -5.42 -15.58 -9.29
N GLU A 172 -5.76 -14.32 -9.11
CA GLU A 172 -5.27 -13.19 -9.90
C GLU A 172 -4.09 -12.51 -9.19
N VAL A 173 -3.00 -12.23 -9.90
CA VAL A 173 -1.89 -11.43 -9.36
C VAL A 173 -2.33 -9.96 -9.26
N ILE A 174 -2.44 -9.46 -8.05
CA ILE A 174 -2.87 -8.08 -7.77
C ILE A 174 -1.72 -7.15 -7.35
N HIS A 175 -0.57 -7.72 -6.98
CA HIS A 175 0.61 -6.94 -6.60
C HIS A 175 1.90 -7.70 -6.92
N SER A 176 2.94 -6.94 -7.27
CA SER A 176 4.30 -7.45 -7.47
C SER A 176 5.30 -6.39 -7.05
N GLU A 177 6.24 -6.75 -6.20
CA GLU A 177 7.32 -5.88 -5.77
C GLU A 177 8.64 -6.63 -5.58
N GLN A 178 9.73 -5.90 -5.41
CA GLN A 178 11.04 -6.51 -5.15
C GLN A 178 11.08 -7.11 -3.74
N LEU A 179 11.56 -8.34 -3.64
CA LEU A 179 12.06 -8.90 -2.40
C LEU A 179 13.52 -8.47 -2.24
N VAL A 180 13.85 -7.88 -1.10
CA VAL A 180 15.17 -7.31 -0.83
C VAL A 180 15.72 -7.83 0.49
N TRP A 181 17.02 -7.72 0.70
CA TRP A 181 17.61 -7.90 2.01
C TRP A 181 17.32 -6.66 2.87
N ALA A 182 16.87 -6.87 4.08
CA ALA A 182 16.63 -5.82 5.05
C ALA A 182 17.42 -6.05 6.33
N GLY A 183 17.85 -4.96 6.95
CA GLY A 183 18.56 -4.96 8.22
C GLY A 183 18.51 -3.59 8.85
N ARG A 184 19.12 -3.43 10.05
CA ARG A 184 19.15 -2.15 10.75
C ARG A 184 20.01 -1.13 10.00
N ALA A 185 19.54 0.09 9.86
CA ALA A 185 20.32 1.20 9.35
C ALA A 185 21.54 1.48 10.27
N GLY A 186 22.75 1.41 9.70
CA GLY A 186 24.01 1.53 10.46
C GLY A 186 24.35 0.30 11.32
N GLY A 187 23.63 -0.82 11.14
CA GLY A 187 23.94 -2.08 11.81
C GLY A 187 25.10 -2.82 11.16
N VAL A 188 25.67 -3.77 11.88
CA VAL A 188 26.83 -4.58 11.51
C VAL A 188 26.49 -6.07 11.31
N ALA A 189 25.22 -6.46 11.45
CA ALA A 189 24.80 -7.86 11.29
C ALA A 189 25.15 -8.41 9.91
N VAL A 190 25.06 -7.56 8.87
CA VAL A 190 25.35 -7.90 7.46
C VAL A 190 26.83 -8.23 7.22
N GLU A 191 27.74 -7.72 8.04
CA GLU A 191 29.19 -7.92 7.94
C GLU A 191 29.68 -9.25 8.57
N ARG A 192 28.81 -9.89 9.37
CA ARG A 192 29.17 -11.13 10.10
C ARG A 192 29.29 -12.32 9.14
N ASP A 193 30.25 -13.19 9.45
CA ASP A 193 30.44 -14.48 8.77
C ASP A 193 30.46 -15.60 9.81
N PRO A 194 29.57 -16.61 9.72
CA PRO A 194 28.47 -16.75 8.79
C PRO A 194 27.37 -15.69 8.97
N LEU A 195 26.77 -15.25 7.86
CA LEU A 195 25.69 -14.25 7.85
C LEU A 195 24.50 -14.69 8.73
N PRO A 196 24.12 -13.94 9.77
CA PRO A 196 22.99 -14.30 10.62
C PRO A 196 21.67 -13.92 9.93
N LEU A 197 20.76 -14.88 9.79
CA LEU A 197 19.48 -14.70 9.12
C LEU A 197 18.30 -14.77 10.12
N ALA A 198 17.31 -13.89 9.93
CA ALA A 198 15.99 -14.01 10.55
C ALA A 198 15.01 -14.48 9.47
N LEU A 199 14.48 -15.67 9.62
CA LEU A 199 13.68 -16.34 8.58
C LEU A 199 12.36 -16.88 9.14
N SER A 200 11.40 -17.08 8.24
CA SER A 200 10.15 -17.78 8.52
C SER A 200 10.35 -19.31 8.47
N THR A 201 9.24 -20.06 8.44
CA THR A 201 9.26 -21.54 8.33
C THR A 201 9.88 -22.04 7.03
N PRO A 202 10.30 -23.30 6.96
CA PRO A 202 10.88 -23.89 5.75
C PRO A 202 10.02 -23.78 4.49
N GLU A 203 8.69 -23.75 4.64
CA GLU A 203 7.72 -23.65 3.56
C GLU A 203 7.63 -22.25 2.94
N CYS A 204 8.13 -21.21 3.62
CA CYS A 204 8.03 -19.84 3.19
C CYS A 204 8.84 -19.58 1.90
N ALA A 205 8.20 -18.96 0.92
CA ALA A 205 8.82 -18.59 -0.35
C ALA A 205 10.01 -17.65 -0.17
N TRP A 206 9.91 -16.65 0.71
CA TRP A 206 10.98 -15.68 0.96
C TRP A 206 12.22 -16.37 1.54
N ARG A 207 12.02 -17.31 2.50
CA ARG A 207 13.12 -18.11 3.05
C ARG A 207 13.82 -18.89 1.95
N ARG A 208 13.07 -19.60 1.10
CA ARG A 208 13.64 -20.40 0.02
C ARG A 208 14.41 -19.54 -0.96
N GLN A 209 13.83 -18.42 -1.43
CA GLN A 209 14.52 -17.50 -2.34
C GLN A 209 15.82 -16.96 -1.74
N ALA A 210 15.81 -16.63 -0.44
CA ALA A 210 16.98 -16.14 0.27
C ALA A 210 18.10 -17.19 0.35
N LEU A 211 17.77 -18.42 0.77
CA LEU A 211 18.74 -19.49 0.90
C LEU A 211 19.31 -19.91 -0.46
N ASP A 212 18.44 -20.11 -1.48
CA ASP A 212 18.85 -20.43 -2.84
C ASP A 212 19.78 -19.34 -3.45
N ALA A 213 19.55 -18.07 -3.12
CA ALA A 213 20.38 -16.98 -3.58
C ALA A 213 21.75 -16.97 -2.89
N LEU A 214 21.82 -17.20 -1.58
CA LEU A 214 23.07 -17.28 -0.84
C LEU A 214 23.90 -18.51 -1.23
N ASP A 215 23.24 -19.66 -1.41
CA ASP A 215 23.90 -20.90 -1.86
C ASP A 215 24.54 -20.72 -3.24
N ARG A 216 23.81 -20.10 -4.19
CA ARG A 216 24.37 -19.78 -5.52
C ARG A 216 25.52 -18.78 -5.47
N ALA A 217 25.50 -17.86 -4.52
CA ALA A 217 26.57 -16.88 -4.31
C ALA A 217 27.75 -17.43 -3.50
N GLY A 218 27.63 -18.65 -2.96
CA GLY A 218 28.64 -19.26 -2.10
C GLY A 218 28.85 -18.52 -0.78
N ARG A 219 27.85 -17.75 -0.31
CA ARG A 219 27.95 -16.99 0.93
C ARG A 219 27.52 -17.83 2.12
N SER A 220 28.40 -17.96 3.09
CA SER A 220 28.15 -18.67 4.36
C SER A 220 27.07 -17.96 5.19
N TYR A 221 26.12 -18.71 5.70
CA TYR A 221 25.02 -18.16 6.54
C TYR A 221 24.66 -19.13 7.67
N ARG A 222 23.93 -18.59 8.64
CA ARG A 222 23.24 -19.37 9.69
C ARG A 222 21.85 -18.80 9.95
N VAL A 223 20.88 -19.67 10.22
CA VAL A 223 19.57 -19.23 10.71
C VAL A 223 19.71 -18.90 12.18
N ALA A 224 19.74 -17.60 12.49
CA ALA A 224 19.93 -17.10 13.86
C ALA A 224 18.59 -16.93 14.57
N TYR A 225 17.54 -16.61 13.83
CA TYR A 225 16.18 -16.41 14.32
C TYR A 225 15.18 -17.09 13.39
N SER A 226 14.17 -17.73 13.97
CA SER A 226 13.06 -18.32 13.23
C SER A 226 11.75 -17.83 13.84
N SER A 227 10.89 -17.22 13.02
CA SER A 227 9.57 -16.73 13.42
C SER A 227 8.59 -16.79 12.26
N GLU A 228 7.43 -17.38 12.46
CA GLU A 228 6.32 -17.31 11.47
C GLU A 228 5.77 -15.89 11.32
N GLN A 229 5.91 -15.08 12.37
CA GLN A 229 5.41 -13.71 12.38
C GLN A 229 6.50 -12.74 11.93
N CYS A 230 6.16 -11.86 10.98
CA CYS A 230 7.08 -10.80 10.50
C CYS A 230 7.59 -9.93 11.65
N ALA A 231 6.77 -9.65 12.65
CA ALA A 231 7.17 -8.88 13.84
C ALA A 231 8.37 -9.50 14.60
N GLY A 232 8.46 -10.85 14.65
CA GLY A 232 9.62 -11.52 15.25
C GLY A 232 10.89 -11.38 14.41
N GLN A 233 10.77 -11.40 13.08
CA GLN A 233 11.88 -11.14 12.16
C GLN A 233 12.32 -9.67 12.23
N GLU A 234 11.36 -8.73 12.28
CA GLU A 234 11.63 -7.30 12.48
C GLU A 234 12.39 -7.02 13.78
N ALA A 235 11.95 -7.63 14.88
CA ALA A 235 12.62 -7.47 16.16
C ALA A 235 14.11 -7.89 16.10
N ALA A 236 14.42 -8.99 15.43
CA ALA A 236 15.80 -9.45 15.24
C ALA A 236 16.62 -8.48 14.37
N MET A 237 16.02 -7.93 13.30
CA MET A 237 16.65 -6.94 12.45
C MET A 237 16.88 -5.61 13.18
N ILE A 238 15.86 -5.09 13.89
CA ILE A 238 15.94 -3.84 14.66
C ILE A 238 17.01 -3.93 15.75
N ALA A 239 17.17 -5.10 16.37
CA ALA A 239 18.20 -5.35 17.39
C ALA A 239 19.62 -5.56 16.78
N ASP A 240 19.78 -5.46 15.45
CA ASP A 240 21.02 -5.73 14.73
C ASP A 240 21.60 -7.15 15.00
N LEU A 241 20.73 -8.13 15.11
CA LEU A 241 21.10 -9.52 15.38
C LEU A 241 21.11 -10.36 14.12
N ALA A 242 20.36 -9.96 13.09
CA ALA A 242 20.22 -10.67 11.82
C ALA A 242 19.78 -9.73 10.69
N VAL A 243 19.90 -10.23 9.44
CA VAL A 243 19.26 -9.67 8.25
C VAL A 243 18.15 -10.63 7.79
N ALA A 244 17.18 -10.14 7.02
CA ALA A 244 16.07 -10.94 6.52
C ALA A 244 15.71 -10.60 5.07
N PRO A 245 15.16 -11.55 4.28
CA PRO A 245 14.45 -11.24 3.06
C PRO A 245 13.13 -10.55 3.38
N TYR A 246 12.85 -9.39 2.77
CA TYR A 246 11.69 -8.58 3.09
C TYR A 246 11.13 -7.86 1.85
N PRO A 247 9.80 -7.69 1.71
CA PRO A 247 9.24 -6.86 0.67
C PRO A 247 9.73 -5.41 0.79
N LEU A 248 10.09 -4.79 -0.33
CA LEU A 248 10.64 -3.44 -0.33
C LEU A 248 9.71 -2.41 0.34
N SER A 249 8.41 -2.52 0.13
CA SER A 249 7.39 -1.63 0.70
C SER A 249 7.33 -1.66 2.24
N LEU A 250 7.75 -2.77 2.85
CA LEU A 250 7.77 -2.97 4.30
C LEU A 250 9.08 -2.53 4.94
N VAL A 251 10.10 -2.20 4.16
CA VAL A 251 11.39 -1.71 4.68
C VAL A 251 11.24 -0.24 5.08
N LYS A 252 11.03 0.01 6.38
CA LYS A 252 10.86 1.35 6.96
C LYS A 252 11.84 1.60 8.10
N PRO A 253 12.23 2.84 8.36
CA PRO A 253 13.08 3.16 9.51
C PRO A 253 12.56 2.51 10.81
N PRO A 254 13.46 1.91 11.66
CA PRO A 254 14.91 1.96 11.59
C PRO A 254 15.57 0.93 10.66
N LEU A 255 14.79 0.17 9.87
CA LEU A 255 15.31 -0.75 8.88
C LEU A 255 15.67 0.00 7.59
N LYS A 256 16.65 -0.53 6.87
CA LYS A 256 17.00 -0.13 5.51
C LYS A 256 17.14 -1.34 4.61
N ARG A 257 17.00 -1.14 3.30
CA ARG A 257 17.45 -2.09 2.29
C ARG A 257 18.97 -2.21 2.39
N MET A 258 19.46 -3.45 2.39
CA MET A 258 20.89 -3.76 2.25
C MET A 258 21.23 -3.83 0.76
N ASP A 259 22.28 -3.13 0.36
CA ASP A 259 22.68 -3.00 -1.04
C ASP A 259 23.61 -4.11 -1.51
N GLU A 260 23.78 -4.22 -2.85
CA GLU A 260 24.72 -5.17 -3.47
C GLU A 260 26.17 -4.92 -3.03
N GLY A 261 26.50 -3.70 -2.62
CA GLY A 261 27.82 -3.36 -2.04
C GLY A 261 28.16 -4.11 -0.74
N GLU A 262 27.16 -4.68 -0.06
CA GLU A 262 27.29 -5.52 1.14
C GLU A 262 27.44 -7.02 0.77
N ASN A 263 27.71 -7.33 -0.50
CA ASN A 263 27.90 -8.68 -1.03
C ASN A 263 26.71 -9.62 -0.80
N LEU A 264 25.48 -9.08 -0.98
CA LEU A 264 24.23 -9.81 -0.89
C LEU A 264 23.64 -10.05 -2.28
N PRO A 265 23.25 -11.30 -2.62
CA PRO A 265 22.66 -11.61 -3.91
C PRO A 265 21.23 -11.06 -4.03
N SER A 266 20.80 -10.77 -5.27
CA SER A 266 19.41 -10.38 -5.55
C SER A 266 18.42 -11.50 -5.21
N LEU A 267 17.28 -11.14 -4.63
CA LEU A 267 16.25 -12.09 -4.20
C LEU A 267 15.09 -12.28 -5.21
N GLY A 268 14.95 -11.38 -6.18
CA GLY A 268 13.87 -11.46 -7.17
C GLY A 268 12.59 -10.72 -6.75
N VAL A 269 11.44 -11.27 -7.10
CA VAL A 269 10.13 -10.60 -6.98
C VAL A 269 9.21 -11.35 -6.02
N TYR A 270 8.57 -10.59 -5.16
CA TYR A 270 7.45 -11.02 -4.31
C TYR A 270 6.12 -10.72 -5.02
N ARG A 271 5.18 -11.65 -5.00
CA ARG A 271 3.85 -11.49 -5.62
C ARG A 271 2.75 -11.86 -4.64
N ILE A 272 1.67 -11.10 -4.72
CA ILE A 272 0.43 -11.34 -3.98
C ILE A 272 -0.68 -11.65 -4.99
N LYS A 273 -1.44 -12.70 -4.72
CA LYS A 273 -2.64 -13.05 -5.47
C LYS A 273 -3.89 -12.90 -4.62
N LEU A 274 -4.98 -12.55 -5.29
CA LEU A 274 -6.34 -12.60 -4.76
C LEU A 274 -7.01 -13.91 -5.21
N LEU A 275 -7.57 -14.63 -4.25
CA LEU A 275 -8.31 -15.87 -4.46
C LEU A 275 -9.74 -15.67 -3.99
N CYS A 276 -10.73 -16.01 -4.82
CA CYS A 276 -12.14 -15.99 -4.44
C CYS A 276 -12.72 -17.41 -4.50
N ALA A 277 -13.63 -17.74 -3.60
CA ALA A 277 -14.41 -18.95 -3.66
C ALA A 277 -15.29 -18.96 -4.92
N PRO A 278 -15.57 -20.12 -5.53
CA PRO A 278 -16.49 -20.23 -6.66
C PRO A 278 -17.89 -19.70 -6.29
N GLY A 279 -18.52 -18.93 -7.18
CA GLY A 279 -19.88 -18.44 -6.98
C GLY A 279 -20.04 -17.39 -5.87
N CYS A 280 -19.01 -16.57 -5.63
CA CYS A 280 -19.03 -15.56 -4.59
C CYS A 280 -20.23 -14.60 -4.70
N SER A 281 -20.81 -14.28 -3.53
CA SER A 281 -21.89 -13.31 -3.37
C SER A 281 -21.45 -11.88 -3.77
N GLU A 282 -22.41 -11.01 -4.00
CA GLU A 282 -22.13 -9.61 -4.36
C GLU A 282 -21.29 -8.87 -3.31
N PRO A 283 -21.52 -9.00 -1.98
CA PRO A 283 -20.65 -8.44 -0.94
C PRO A 283 -19.18 -8.88 -1.08
N VAL A 284 -18.95 -10.16 -1.40
CA VAL A 284 -17.59 -10.70 -1.61
C VAL A 284 -16.94 -10.08 -2.84
N GLN A 285 -17.68 -9.94 -3.95
CA GLN A 285 -17.17 -9.31 -5.17
C GLN A 285 -16.83 -7.82 -4.96
N VAL A 286 -17.64 -7.12 -4.15
CA VAL A 286 -17.40 -5.72 -3.80
C VAL A 286 -16.12 -5.59 -2.99
N LEU A 287 -15.92 -6.44 -1.96
CA LEU A 287 -14.67 -6.45 -1.20
C LEU A 287 -13.47 -6.80 -2.10
N ALA A 288 -13.59 -7.81 -2.96
CA ALA A 288 -12.53 -8.23 -3.88
C ALA A 288 -12.08 -7.07 -4.80
N ARG A 289 -13.03 -6.35 -5.42
CA ARG A 289 -12.73 -5.15 -6.24
C ARG A 289 -12.05 -4.05 -5.42
N HIS A 290 -12.50 -3.84 -4.18
CA HIS A 290 -11.91 -2.84 -3.28
C HIS A 290 -10.46 -3.20 -2.94
N VAL A 291 -10.17 -4.48 -2.68
CA VAL A 291 -8.81 -5.00 -2.43
C VAL A 291 -7.91 -4.74 -3.63
N VAL A 292 -8.35 -5.11 -4.84
CA VAL A 292 -7.58 -4.87 -6.09
C VAL A 292 -7.27 -3.38 -6.28
N ALA A 293 -8.27 -2.52 -6.10
CA ALA A 293 -8.10 -1.07 -6.23
C ALA A 293 -7.13 -0.49 -5.19
N ALA A 294 -7.18 -1.00 -3.94
CA ALA A 294 -6.27 -0.57 -2.88
C ALA A 294 -4.82 -0.93 -3.19
N PHE A 295 -4.56 -2.14 -3.71
CA PHE A 295 -3.21 -2.55 -4.11
C PHE A 295 -2.70 -1.81 -5.34
N ALA A 296 -3.56 -1.44 -6.29
CA ALA A 296 -3.18 -0.61 -7.44
C ALA A 296 -2.74 0.81 -7.04
N ALA A 297 -3.23 1.32 -5.91
CA ALA A 297 -2.85 2.62 -5.34
C ALA A 297 -1.65 2.55 -4.37
N TYR A 298 -1.14 1.35 -4.10
CA TYR A 298 -0.07 1.10 -3.12
C TYR A 298 1.33 1.15 -3.78
N HIS A 299 1.61 2.30 -4.46
CA HIS A 299 2.92 2.55 -5.13
C HIS A 299 3.61 3.78 -4.56
#